data_d7dd95f4b376d9f54f95347115f807aa
#
_entry.id   d7dd95f4b376d9f54f95347115f807aa
#
_cell.length_a   1.000
_cell.length_b   1.000
_cell.length_c   1.000
_cell.angle_alpha   90.00
_cell.angle_beta   90.00
_cell.angle_gamma   90.00
#
_symmetry.space_group_name_H-M   'P 1'
#
loop_
_entity.id
_entity.type
_entity.pdbx_description
1 polymer ?
#
loop_
_entity_poly.entity_id
_entity_poly.type
_entity_poly.pdbx_seq_one_letter_code
_entity_poly.pdbx_strand_id
1 'polypeptide(L)'
;MEYGADESPIAAWQDPGAIAREGVRPRVFVVLPVHDECQNLPELHDRLTSVLRAAASDWCLIFVDDGSRDDGPAWMAETARGDSHVTLVTLARNFGHQAAVTIGVSLIDRPRPGDVVVVMDTDLQDPPELIAAMIDRWRAGADIVHAVRAKRRESAPKRLAYWAFYRLYQALAEVEVPLDSGDFCLLSDRAVAAVNAFPERVRFHRGLRAYVGFRQVLLPYDRPARPAGRSKYGLIKLMRLAVDGLISFSSLPLRLVTLLGGLNLAVSLGLIVWVLADAWIGRTAPRGWASLASLVLFSASVQMIALGILGEYLRQIFLETKRRPVAVVASVAGRLARTGGIDVPGTFAEVPRKESAR
;
A
#
# COMPACT_ATOMS: atom_id res chain seq x y z
N MET A 1 -20.45 -14.03 5.02
CA MET A 1 -21.10 -13.48 3.82
C MET A 1 -20.39 -14.09 2.65
N GLU A 2 -21.07 -14.93 1.90
CA GLU A 2 -20.62 -15.36 0.60
C GLU A 2 -20.83 -14.17 -0.34
N TYR A 3 -19.77 -13.70 -0.96
CA TYR A 3 -19.91 -12.76 -2.08
C TYR A 3 -20.54 -13.54 -3.23
N GLY A 4 -21.82 -13.31 -3.48
CA GLY A 4 -22.43 -13.71 -4.73
C GLY A 4 -21.66 -13.08 -5.88
N ALA A 5 -21.46 -13.81 -6.95
CA ALA A 5 -20.62 -13.45 -8.09
C ALA A 5 -21.04 -12.16 -8.83
N ASP A 6 -22.09 -11.45 -8.37
CA ASP A 6 -22.74 -10.37 -9.13
C ASP A 6 -22.98 -9.05 -8.36
N GLU A 7 -22.64 -8.97 -7.05
CA GLU A 7 -22.84 -7.73 -6.30
C GLU A 7 -21.52 -7.23 -5.69
N SER A 8 -20.69 -6.61 -6.52
CA SER A 8 -19.57 -5.80 -6.08
C SER A 8 -20.08 -4.42 -5.64
N PRO A 9 -19.81 -3.96 -4.40
CA PRO A 9 -20.15 -2.59 -3.98
C PRO A 9 -19.42 -1.50 -4.80
N ILE A 10 -18.48 -1.86 -5.66
CA ILE A 10 -17.75 -0.96 -6.58
C ILE A 10 -18.46 -0.86 -7.95
N ALA A 11 -19.57 -1.56 -8.18
CA ALA A 11 -20.36 -1.46 -9.42
C ALA A 11 -20.90 -0.04 -9.72
N ALA A 12 -20.81 0.89 -8.77
CA ALA A 12 -21.28 2.28 -8.92
C ALA A 12 -20.33 3.19 -9.70
N TRP A 13 -19.07 2.80 -9.94
CA TRP A 13 -18.12 3.58 -10.71
C TRP A 13 -18.19 3.22 -12.19
N GLN A 14 -19.27 3.62 -12.86
CA GLN A 14 -19.39 3.57 -14.32
C GLN A 14 -18.68 4.82 -14.87
N ASP A 15 -17.42 4.65 -15.29
CA ASP A 15 -16.73 5.64 -16.11
C ASP A 15 -17.40 5.65 -17.50
N PRO A 16 -18.03 6.78 -17.94
CA PRO A 16 -18.62 6.88 -19.27
C PRO A 16 -17.59 6.77 -20.41
N GLY A 17 -16.30 6.77 -20.08
CA GLY A 17 -15.18 6.58 -21.01
C GLY A 17 -14.59 5.16 -21.01
N ALA A 18 -15.25 4.16 -20.45
CA ALA A 18 -14.76 2.78 -20.48
C ALA A 18 -14.63 2.27 -21.92
N ILE A 19 -13.41 2.22 -22.43
CA ILE A 19 -13.09 1.72 -23.78
C ILE A 19 -12.97 0.21 -23.69
N ALA A 20 -13.88 -0.54 -24.32
CA ALA A 20 -13.72 -1.97 -24.52
C ALA A 20 -12.50 -2.24 -25.39
N ARG A 21 -11.62 -3.14 -24.93
CA ARG A 21 -10.33 -3.45 -25.57
C ARG A 21 -10.37 -4.88 -26.13
N GLU A 22 -11.48 -5.24 -26.78
CA GLU A 22 -11.72 -6.58 -27.31
C GLU A 22 -10.59 -6.99 -28.28
N GLY A 23 -10.09 -8.21 -28.11
CA GLY A 23 -9.03 -8.78 -28.97
C GLY A 23 -7.64 -8.21 -28.78
N VAL A 24 -7.45 -7.16 -27.97
CA VAL A 24 -6.14 -6.57 -27.73
C VAL A 24 -5.29 -7.47 -26.83
N ARG A 25 -4.08 -7.81 -27.28
CA ARG A 25 -3.04 -8.44 -26.46
C ARG A 25 -2.16 -7.33 -25.88
N PRO A 26 -2.20 -7.08 -24.57
CA PRO A 26 -1.42 -6.00 -23.96
C PRO A 26 0.08 -6.32 -23.95
N ARG A 27 0.91 -5.29 -23.86
CA ARG A 27 2.26 -5.44 -23.31
C ARG A 27 2.15 -5.41 -21.78
N VAL A 28 2.70 -6.41 -21.12
CA VAL A 28 2.55 -6.62 -19.67
C VAL A 28 3.87 -6.37 -18.94
N PHE A 29 3.85 -5.49 -17.95
CA PHE A 29 4.94 -5.33 -17.01
C PHE A 29 4.54 -5.99 -15.69
N VAL A 30 5.39 -6.85 -15.14
CA VAL A 30 5.14 -7.47 -13.83
C VAL A 30 6.16 -6.97 -12.83
N VAL A 31 5.71 -6.23 -11.84
CA VAL A 31 6.54 -5.70 -10.75
C VAL A 31 6.57 -6.70 -9.60
N LEU A 32 7.76 -7.15 -9.25
CA LEU A 32 8.05 -8.24 -8.33
C LEU A 32 9.00 -7.73 -7.23
N PRO A 33 8.50 -7.23 -6.09
CA PRO A 33 9.33 -6.88 -4.95
C PRO A 33 9.91 -8.15 -4.31
N VAL A 34 11.23 -8.20 -4.15
CA VAL A 34 11.97 -9.37 -3.63
C VAL A 34 12.72 -9.02 -2.35
N HIS A 35 12.61 -9.86 -1.32
CA HIS A 35 13.44 -9.78 -0.13
C HIS A 35 13.58 -11.14 0.55
N ASP A 36 14.75 -11.79 0.39
CA ASP A 36 15.08 -13.12 0.93
C ASP A 36 14.06 -14.21 0.49
N GLU A 37 13.79 -14.30 -0.81
CA GLU A 37 12.83 -15.25 -1.41
C GLU A 37 13.48 -16.11 -2.53
N CYS A 38 14.79 -16.33 -2.48
CA CYS A 38 15.57 -17.04 -3.50
C CYS A 38 14.94 -18.37 -3.94
N GLN A 39 14.36 -19.12 -2.99
CA GLN A 39 13.81 -20.46 -3.27
C GLN A 39 12.59 -20.43 -4.20
N ASN A 40 11.84 -19.32 -4.21
CA ASN A 40 10.60 -19.19 -4.96
C ASN A 40 10.83 -18.61 -6.37
N LEU A 41 11.95 -17.91 -6.60
CA LEU A 41 12.20 -17.15 -7.82
C LEU A 41 12.21 -18.00 -9.08
N PRO A 42 12.87 -19.18 -9.15
CA PRO A 42 12.89 -19.99 -10.37
C PRO A 42 11.49 -20.47 -10.78
N GLU A 43 10.72 -21.02 -9.84
CA GLU A 43 9.36 -21.49 -10.11
C GLU A 43 8.45 -20.33 -10.54
N LEU A 44 8.55 -19.19 -9.86
CA LEU A 44 7.76 -17.99 -10.18
C LEU A 44 8.08 -17.49 -11.60
N HIS A 45 9.35 -17.43 -11.97
CA HIS A 45 9.81 -17.00 -13.31
C HIS A 45 9.22 -17.90 -14.40
N ASP A 46 9.31 -19.23 -14.23
CA ASP A 46 8.84 -20.19 -15.22
C ASP A 46 7.31 -20.11 -15.39
N ARG A 47 6.56 -20.02 -14.28
CA ARG A 47 5.11 -19.90 -14.30
C ARG A 47 4.67 -18.58 -14.94
N LEU A 48 5.29 -17.44 -14.56
CA LEU A 48 5.02 -16.13 -15.17
C LEU A 48 5.29 -16.15 -16.68
N THR A 49 6.45 -16.65 -17.08
CA THR A 49 6.82 -16.73 -18.50
C THR A 49 5.83 -17.57 -19.30
N SER A 50 5.38 -18.69 -18.75
CA SER A 50 4.37 -19.55 -19.39
C SER A 50 3.05 -18.81 -19.60
N VAL A 51 2.53 -18.15 -18.56
CA VAL A 51 1.26 -17.42 -18.62
C VAL A 51 1.34 -16.23 -19.57
N LEU A 52 2.42 -15.44 -19.49
CA LEU A 52 2.57 -14.21 -20.27
C LEU A 52 2.81 -14.50 -21.76
N ARG A 53 3.52 -15.57 -22.09
CA ARG A 53 3.67 -16.03 -23.49
C ARG A 53 2.33 -16.28 -24.16
N ALA A 54 1.35 -16.79 -23.44
CA ALA A 54 0.01 -17.04 -23.95
C ALA A 54 -0.87 -15.77 -23.99
N ALA A 55 -0.80 -14.92 -22.97
CA ALA A 55 -1.76 -13.84 -22.72
C ALA A 55 -1.32 -12.47 -23.25
N ALA A 56 -0.01 -12.20 -23.33
CA ALA A 56 0.57 -10.89 -23.68
C ALA A 56 1.12 -10.86 -25.13
N SER A 57 1.18 -9.67 -25.74
CA SER A 57 1.91 -9.43 -26.99
C SER A 57 3.42 -9.35 -26.76
N ASP A 58 3.80 -8.83 -25.60
CA ASP A 58 5.16 -8.66 -25.11
C ASP A 58 5.12 -8.49 -23.60
N TRP A 59 6.21 -8.79 -22.87
CA TRP A 59 6.23 -8.63 -21.41
C TRP A 59 7.61 -8.27 -20.87
N CYS A 60 7.62 -7.74 -19.64
CA CYS A 60 8.83 -7.50 -18.87
C CYS A 60 8.60 -7.83 -17.40
N LEU A 61 9.41 -8.73 -16.84
CA LEU A 61 9.47 -9.03 -15.42
C LEU A 61 10.45 -8.07 -14.76
N ILE A 62 9.98 -7.27 -13.80
CA ILE A 62 10.77 -6.27 -13.09
C ILE A 62 10.97 -6.76 -11.67
N PHE A 63 12.08 -7.45 -11.42
CA PHE A 63 12.49 -7.83 -10.07
C PHE A 63 13.10 -6.61 -9.38
N VAL A 64 12.54 -6.24 -8.22
CA VAL A 64 13.06 -5.16 -7.38
C VAL A 64 13.62 -5.78 -6.11
N ASP A 65 14.93 -5.95 -6.05
CA ASP A 65 15.64 -6.47 -4.88
C ASP A 65 15.73 -5.41 -3.78
N ASP A 66 14.99 -5.63 -2.71
CA ASP A 66 14.96 -4.77 -1.51
C ASP A 66 16.07 -5.16 -0.51
N GLY A 67 17.29 -5.32 -1.00
CA GLY A 67 18.46 -5.60 -0.17
C GLY A 67 18.45 -7.01 0.42
N SER A 68 18.17 -8.03 -0.39
CA SER A 68 18.25 -9.45 0.00
C SER A 68 19.64 -9.86 0.42
N ARG A 69 19.72 -10.84 1.33
CA ARG A 69 20.97 -11.38 1.88
C ARG A 69 21.20 -12.84 1.51
N ASP A 70 20.23 -13.45 0.86
CA ASP A 70 20.31 -14.82 0.32
C ASP A 70 20.93 -14.82 -1.08
N ASP A 71 20.86 -15.96 -1.78
CA ASP A 71 21.40 -16.11 -3.15
C ASP A 71 20.50 -15.50 -4.25
N GLY A 72 19.37 -14.89 -3.87
CA GLY A 72 18.39 -14.27 -4.77
C GLY A 72 19.00 -13.22 -5.70
N PRO A 73 19.80 -12.26 -5.20
CA PRO A 73 20.44 -11.25 -6.05
C PRO A 73 21.33 -11.84 -7.15
N ALA A 74 22.08 -12.92 -6.85
CA ALA A 74 22.93 -13.58 -7.84
C ALA A 74 22.09 -14.25 -8.92
N TRP A 75 21.04 -14.97 -8.54
CA TRP A 75 20.11 -15.62 -9.47
C TRP A 75 19.41 -14.59 -10.37
N MET A 76 18.87 -13.51 -9.81
CA MET A 76 18.20 -12.44 -10.56
C MET A 76 19.16 -11.76 -11.55
N ALA A 77 20.42 -11.52 -11.15
CA ALA A 77 21.42 -10.92 -12.02
C ALA A 77 21.80 -11.82 -13.20
N GLU A 78 21.89 -13.13 -12.98
CA GLU A 78 22.12 -14.11 -14.04
C GLU A 78 20.94 -14.19 -14.98
N THR A 79 19.72 -14.29 -14.46
CA THR A 79 18.48 -14.32 -15.24
C THR A 79 18.32 -13.04 -16.09
N ALA A 80 18.58 -11.85 -15.53
CA ALA A 80 18.50 -10.59 -16.28
C ALA A 80 19.55 -10.47 -17.40
N ARG A 81 20.66 -11.24 -17.35
CA ARG A 81 21.64 -11.33 -18.45
C ARG A 81 21.19 -12.27 -19.56
N GLY A 82 20.56 -13.38 -19.17
CA GLY A 82 20.16 -14.44 -20.10
C GLY A 82 18.78 -14.24 -20.73
N ASP A 83 17.85 -13.61 -20.04
CA ASP A 83 16.47 -13.39 -20.50
C ASP A 83 16.24 -11.92 -20.85
N SER A 84 15.89 -11.67 -22.12
CA SER A 84 15.59 -10.33 -22.63
C SER A 84 14.28 -9.74 -22.09
N HIS A 85 13.45 -10.52 -21.41
CA HIS A 85 12.20 -10.09 -20.79
C HIS A 85 12.37 -9.73 -19.31
N VAL A 86 13.58 -9.82 -18.76
CA VAL A 86 13.85 -9.57 -17.36
C VAL A 86 14.59 -8.26 -17.14
N THR A 87 14.19 -7.54 -16.10
CA THR A 87 14.89 -6.37 -15.55
C THR A 87 15.09 -6.60 -14.08
N LEU A 88 16.31 -6.38 -13.59
CA LEU A 88 16.67 -6.35 -12.18
C LEU A 88 16.92 -4.91 -11.76
N VAL A 89 16.27 -4.50 -10.68
CA VAL A 89 16.54 -3.26 -9.95
C VAL A 89 17.04 -3.63 -8.57
N THR A 90 18.25 -3.22 -8.21
CA THR A 90 18.81 -3.47 -6.88
C THR A 90 18.76 -2.20 -6.07
N LEU A 91 18.12 -2.23 -4.91
CA LEU A 91 18.11 -1.13 -3.95
C LEU A 91 19.40 -1.16 -3.11
N ALA A 92 19.88 0.01 -2.69
CA ALA A 92 21.12 0.14 -1.92
C ALA A 92 21.05 -0.53 -0.53
N ARG A 93 19.89 -0.75 0.01
CA ARG A 93 19.57 -1.47 1.25
C ARG A 93 18.09 -1.83 1.29
N ASN A 94 17.65 -2.51 2.34
CA ASN A 94 16.22 -2.68 2.60
C ASN A 94 15.55 -1.32 2.92
N PHE A 95 14.58 -0.93 2.09
CA PHE A 95 13.72 0.25 2.25
C PHE A 95 12.27 -0.14 2.57
N GLY A 96 11.93 -1.41 2.45
CA GLY A 96 10.61 -1.98 2.71
C GLY A 96 9.77 -2.21 1.44
N HIS A 97 8.87 -3.16 1.56
CA HIS A 97 8.04 -3.66 0.45
C HIS A 97 7.36 -2.55 -0.37
N GLN A 98 6.71 -1.56 0.29
CA GLN A 98 6.03 -0.48 -0.41
C GLN A 98 6.99 0.42 -1.21
N ALA A 99 8.23 0.57 -0.74
CA ALA A 99 9.26 1.31 -1.47
C ALA A 99 9.70 0.54 -2.73
N ALA A 100 9.90 -0.78 -2.62
CA ALA A 100 10.25 -1.62 -3.75
C ALA A 100 9.14 -1.61 -4.82
N VAL A 101 7.86 -1.74 -4.42
CA VAL A 101 6.71 -1.61 -5.35
C VAL A 101 6.71 -0.23 -6.01
N THR A 102 6.91 0.84 -5.24
CA THR A 102 6.95 2.22 -5.78
C THR A 102 8.01 2.38 -6.83
N ILE A 103 9.23 1.91 -6.58
CA ILE A 103 10.33 1.96 -7.55
C ILE A 103 9.98 1.15 -8.80
N GLY A 104 9.49 -0.08 -8.64
CA GLY A 104 9.12 -0.93 -9.78
C GLY A 104 8.06 -0.29 -10.68
N VAL A 105 7.00 0.29 -10.10
CA VAL A 105 5.94 0.96 -10.85
C VAL A 105 6.44 2.26 -11.49
N SER A 106 7.31 3.02 -10.82
CA SER A 106 7.86 4.28 -11.34
C SER A 106 8.77 4.11 -12.56
N LEU A 107 9.35 2.92 -12.78
CA LEU A 107 10.09 2.62 -13.99
C LEU A 107 9.23 2.64 -15.26
N ILE A 108 7.91 2.55 -15.09
CA ILE A 108 6.94 2.61 -16.18
C ILE A 108 6.31 4.01 -16.17
N ASP A 109 7.17 5.03 -16.27
CA ASP A 109 6.77 6.44 -16.16
C ASP A 109 5.85 6.90 -17.31
N ARG A 110 6.08 6.36 -18.51
CA ARG A 110 5.30 6.70 -19.72
C ARG A 110 4.74 5.45 -20.37
N PRO A 111 3.71 4.82 -19.78
CA PRO A 111 3.10 3.65 -20.40
C PRO A 111 2.46 4.04 -21.73
N ARG A 112 2.57 3.16 -22.72
CA ARG A 112 1.91 3.33 -24.01
C ARG A 112 0.42 2.94 -23.88
N PRO A 113 -0.46 3.49 -24.72
CA PRO A 113 -1.83 3.02 -24.77
C PRO A 113 -1.88 1.49 -24.98
N GLY A 114 -2.58 0.81 -24.08
CA GLY A 114 -2.68 -0.65 -24.09
C GLY A 114 -1.63 -1.40 -23.26
N ASP A 115 -0.69 -0.71 -22.62
CA ASP A 115 0.19 -1.32 -21.61
C ASP A 115 -0.58 -1.63 -20.34
N VAL A 116 -0.20 -2.71 -19.67
CA VAL A 116 -0.72 -3.03 -18.34
C VAL A 116 0.43 -3.35 -17.38
N VAL A 117 0.25 -2.98 -16.12
CA VAL A 117 1.20 -3.26 -15.05
C VAL A 117 0.55 -4.17 -14.02
N VAL A 118 1.18 -5.29 -13.75
CA VAL A 118 0.79 -6.22 -12.69
C VAL A 118 1.76 -6.05 -11.54
N VAL A 119 1.25 -5.91 -10.32
CA VAL A 119 2.04 -5.94 -9.08
C VAL A 119 1.69 -7.22 -8.35
N MET A 120 2.66 -8.03 -7.96
CA MET A 120 2.43 -9.25 -7.19
C MET A 120 3.61 -9.59 -6.28
N ASP A 121 3.34 -10.33 -5.21
CA ASP A 121 4.36 -10.84 -4.29
C ASP A 121 5.11 -12.04 -4.88
N THR A 122 6.34 -12.27 -4.40
CA THR A 122 7.21 -13.36 -4.88
C THR A 122 7.14 -14.64 -4.02
N ASP A 123 6.19 -14.72 -3.08
CA ASP A 123 6.06 -15.82 -2.12
C ASP A 123 5.22 -17.02 -2.63
N LEU A 124 4.86 -17.04 -3.93
CA LEU A 124 4.02 -18.05 -4.59
C LEU A 124 2.62 -18.23 -3.99
N GLN A 125 2.19 -17.34 -3.10
CA GLN A 125 0.82 -17.38 -2.56
C GLN A 125 -0.21 -16.75 -3.51
N ASP A 126 0.24 -15.91 -4.41
CA ASP A 126 -0.57 -15.30 -5.44
C ASP A 126 -0.33 -16.04 -6.75
N PRO A 127 -1.33 -16.73 -7.34
CA PRO A 127 -1.12 -17.57 -8.51
C PRO A 127 -0.90 -16.72 -9.77
N PRO A 128 0.25 -16.86 -10.48
CA PRO A 128 0.51 -16.14 -11.73
C PRO A 128 -0.54 -16.36 -12.80
N GLU A 129 -1.21 -17.49 -12.79
CA GLU A 129 -2.27 -17.90 -13.73
C GLU A 129 -3.46 -16.95 -13.71
N LEU A 130 -3.67 -16.24 -12.60
CA LEU A 130 -4.74 -15.26 -12.45
C LEU A 130 -4.55 -14.04 -13.36
N ILE A 131 -3.32 -13.77 -13.81
CA ILE A 131 -3.00 -12.65 -14.71
C ILE A 131 -3.81 -12.74 -16.01
N ALA A 132 -4.04 -13.93 -16.55
CA ALA A 132 -4.86 -14.10 -17.75
C ALA A 132 -6.30 -13.61 -17.51
N ALA A 133 -6.91 -13.99 -16.39
CA ALA A 133 -8.25 -13.53 -16.01
C ALA A 133 -8.29 -12.02 -15.71
N MET A 134 -7.22 -11.44 -15.14
CA MET A 134 -7.10 -10.00 -14.95
C MET A 134 -7.05 -9.25 -16.29
N ILE A 135 -6.31 -9.77 -17.28
CA ILE A 135 -6.26 -9.21 -18.63
C ILE A 135 -7.64 -9.24 -19.29
N ASP A 136 -8.42 -10.31 -19.08
CA ASP A 136 -9.78 -10.39 -19.61
C ASP A 136 -10.71 -9.33 -18.98
N ARG A 137 -10.59 -9.06 -17.68
CA ARG A 137 -11.32 -7.97 -17.02
C ARG A 137 -10.88 -6.59 -17.54
N TRP A 138 -9.57 -6.42 -17.81
CA TRP A 138 -9.05 -5.20 -18.42
C TRP A 138 -9.57 -5.03 -19.87
N ARG A 139 -9.65 -6.10 -20.66
CA ARG A 139 -10.28 -6.10 -21.98
C ARG A 139 -11.75 -5.67 -21.93
N ALA A 140 -12.46 -6.11 -20.90
CA ALA A 140 -13.86 -5.71 -20.64
C ALA A 140 -13.99 -4.26 -20.13
N GLY A 141 -12.89 -3.47 -20.16
CA GLY A 141 -12.89 -2.05 -19.84
C GLY A 141 -12.53 -1.70 -18.39
N ALA A 142 -12.09 -2.65 -17.55
CA ALA A 142 -11.56 -2.32 -16.25
C ALA A 142 -10.19 -1.64 -16.36
N ASP A 143 -9.92 -0.66 -15.50
CA ASP A 143 -8.62 0.00 -15.41
C ASP A 143 -7.78 -0.56 -14.27
N ILE A 144 -8.44 -0.98 -13.21
CA ILE A 144 -7.78 -1.60 -12.06
C ILE A 144 -8.52 -2.90 -11.75
N VAL A 145 -7.77 -4.00 -11.71
CA VAL A 145 -8.30 -5.31 -11.31
C VAL A 145 -7.60 -5.72 -10.01
N HIS A 146 -8.38 -5.81 -8.93
CA HIS A 146 -7.88 -6.23 -7.63
C HIS A 146 -8.08 -7.73 -7.45
N ALA A 147 -7.03 -8.48 -7.19
CA ALA A 147 -7.17 -9.84 -6.69
C ALA A 147 -7.61 -9.81 -5.22
N VAL A 148 -8.74 -10.42 -4.91
CA VAL A 148 -9.30 -10.50 -3.56
C VAL A 148 -9.42 -11.93 -3.10
N ARG A 149 -9.11 -12.20 -1.83
CA ARG A 149 -9.16 -13.54 -1.26
C ARG A 149 -10.61 -13.96 -0.99
N ALA A 150 -11.09 -15.03 -1.68
CA ALA A 150 -12.48 -15.48 -1.59
C ALA A 150 -12.85 -16.04 -0.21
N LYS A 151 -11.90 -16.67 0.53
CA LYS A 151 -12.16 -17.30 1.84
C LYS A 151 -11.06 -17.01 2.84
N ARG A 152 -11.41 -16.37 3.97
CA ARG A 152 -10.56 -16.32 5.16
C ARG A 152 -10.99 -17.44 6.12
N ARG A 153 -10.12 -18.44 6.34
CA ARG A 153 -10.26 -19.42 7.41
C ARG A 153 -9.72 -18.83 8.72
N GLU A 154 -10.46 -17.90 9.32
CA GLU A 154 -10.06 -17.31 10.60
C GLU A 154 -11.02 -17.70 11.73
N SER A 155 -10.48 -17.73 12.97
CA SER A 155 -11.29 -18.00 14.17
C SER A 155 -12.33 -16.87 14.38
N ALA A 156 -13.49 -17.22 14.94
CA ALA A 156 -14.62 -16.30 15.17
C ALA A 156 -14.23 -14.99 15.89
N PRO A 157 -13.38 -14.97 16.95
CA PRO A 157 -13.00 -13.71 17.61
C PRO A 157 -12.13 -12.81 16.71
N LYS A 158 -11.24 -13.39 15.89
CA LYS A 158 -10.46 -12.61 14.91
C LYS A 158 -11.35 -12.01 13.83
N ARG A 159 -12.34 -12.76 13.34
CA ARG A 159 -13.31 -12.28 12.35
C ARG A 159 -14.13 -11.11 12.87
N LEU A 160 -14.57 -11.15 14.15
CA LEU A 160 -15.29 -10.04 14.78
C LEU A 160 -14.39 -8.81 14.93
N ALA A 161 -13.13 -8.99 15.36
CA ALA A 161 -12.16 -7.89 15.48
C ALA A 161 -11.87 -7.23 14.12
N TYR A 162 -11.68 -8.03 13.06
CA TYR A 162 -11.52 -7.52 11.70
C TYR A 162 -12.78 -6.80 11.21
N TRP A 163 -13.96 -7.37 11.44
CA TRP A 163 -15.22 -6.74 11.07
C TRP A 163 -15.40 -5.37 11.74
N ALA A 164 -15.16 -5.29 13.06
CA ALA A 164 -15.24 -4.04 13.81
C ALA A 164 -14.19 -3.02 13.32
N PHE A 165 -12.95 -3.47 13.09
CA PHE A 165 -11.89 -2.63 12.53
C PHE A 165 -12.25 -2.09 11.15
N TYR A 166 -12.73 -2.94 10.24
CA TYR A 166 -13.08 -2.51 8.88
C TYR A 166 -14.31 -1.60 8.85
N ARG A 167 -15.32 -1.84 9.72
CA ARG A 167 -16.45 -0.92 9.88
C ARG A 167 -15.99 0.46 10.36
N LEU A 168 -15.10 0.47 11.35
CA LEU A 168 -14.51 1.70 11.84
C LEU A 168 -13.67 2.38 10.75
N TYR A 169 -12.83 1.63 10.05
CA TYR A 169 -12.01 2.14 8.97
C TYR A 169 -12.84 2.73 7.83
N GLN A 170 -13.89 2.05 7.37
CA GLN A 170 -14.81 2.56 6.33
C GLN A 170 -15.55 3.83 6.76
N ALA A 171 -15.94 3.91 8.05
CA ALA A 171 -16.59 5.11 8.59
C ALA A 171 -15.62 6.30 8.72
N LEU A 172 -14.31 6.03 8.78
CA LEU A 172 -13.27 7.02 9.05
C LEU A 172 -12.43 7.39 7.81
N ALA A 173 -12.34 6.51 6.82
CA ALA A 173 -11.57 6.72 5.60
C ALA A 173 -12.38 7.56 4.60
N GLU A 174 -11.76 8.57 4.03
CA GLU A 174 -12.34 9.39 2.95
C GLU A 174 -12.35 8.64 1.60
N VAL A 175 -11.69 7.48 1.53
CA VAL A 175 -11.58 6.65 0.32
C VAL A 175 -12.00 5.21 0.62
N GLU A 176 -12.91 4.67 -0.17
CA GLU A 176 -13.33 3.26 -0.08
C GLU A 176 -12.24 2.34 -0.64
N VAL A 177 -11.36 1.86 0.24
CA VAL A 177 -10.37 0.84 -0.12
C VAL A 177 -11.06 -0.53 -0.15
N PRO A 178 -10.95 -1.31 -1.26
CA PRO A 178 -11.54 -2.64 -1.32
C PRO A 178 -11.04 -3.53 -0.18
N LEU A 179 -11.99 -4.07 0.59
CA LEU A 179 -11.70 -4.99 1.68
C LEU A 179 -11.02 -6.24 1.11
N ASP A 180 -10.06 -6.78 1.85
CA ASP A 180 -9.33 -8.01 1.48
C ASP A 180 -8.50 -7.95 0.17
N SER A 181 -8.35 -6.78 -0.46
CA SER A 181 -7.42 -6.61 -1.56
C SER A 181 -5.98 -6.66 -1.06
N GLY A 182 -5.19 -7.55 -1.68
CA GLY A 182 -3.74 -7.61 -1.51
C GLY A 182 -3.01 -6.54 -2.34
N ASP A 183 -1.69 -6.70 -2.44
CA ASP A 183 -0.90 -5.90 -3.38
C ASP A 183 -1.04 -6.45 -4.81
N PHE A 184 -1.48 -7.71 -4.97
CA PHE A 184 -1.74 -8.33 -6.25
C PHE A 184 -2.88 -7.65 -7.00
N CYS A 185 -2.51 -6.97 -8.08
CA CYS A 185 -3.45 -6.21 -8.91
C CYS A 185 -2.90 -6.00 -10.33
N LEU A 186 -3.81 -5.67 -11.25
CA LEU A 186 -3.46 -5.18 -12.58
C LEU A 186 -3.90 -3.71 -12.68
N LEU A 187 -3.06 -2.88 -13.26
CA LEU A 187 -3.29 -1.46 -13.54
C LEU A 187 -3.20 -1.22 -15.05
N SER A 188 -4.14 -0.49 -15.64
CA SER A 188 -4.06 0.00 -17.01
C SER A 188 -3.00 1.10 -17.15
N ASP A 189 -2.61 1.42 -18.38
CA ASP A 189 -1.73 2.54 -18.73
C ASP A 189 -2.12 3.86 -18.05
N ARG A 190 -3.40 4.23 -18.14
CA ARG A 190 -3.90 5.47 -17.51
C ARG A 190 -3.88 5.41 -15.98
N ALA A 191 -4.14 4.24 -15.39
CA ALA A 191 -4.09 4.07 -13.95
C ALA A 191 -2.65 4.16 -13.42
N VAL A 192 -1.68 3.58 -14.11
CA VAL A 192 -0.25 3.69 -13.78
C VAL A 192 0.22 5.13 -13.89
N ALA A 193 -0.12 5.83 -15.00
CA ALA A 193 0.24 7.23 -15.17
C ALA A 193 -0.30 8.10 -14.04
N ALA A 194 -1.56 7.89 -13.64
CA ALA A 194 -2.17 8.61 -12.52
C ALA A 194 -1.49 8.30 -11.18
N VAL A 195 -1.21 7.01 -10.88
CA VAL A 195 -0.51 6.61 -9.66
C VAL A 195 0.91 7.19 -9.61
N ASN A 196 1.62 7.22 -10.73
CA ASN A 196 2.96 7.81 -10.80
C ASN A 196 2.96 9.34 -10.63
N ALA A 197 1.88 10.02 -11.03
CA ALA A 197 1.73 11.47 -10.91
C ALA A 197 1.55 11.96 -9.47
N PHE A 198 1.21 11.08 -8.51
CA PHE A 198 1.10 11.49 -7.11
C PHE A 198 2.46 11.90 -6.55
N PRO A 199 2.55 13.08 -5.92
CA PRO A 199 3.81 13.60 -5.38
C PRO A 199 4.20 12.96 -4.04
N GLU A 200 3.31 12.20 -3.42
CA GLU A 200 3.50 11.60 -2.10
C GLU A 200 4.68 10.63 -2.07
N ARG A 201 5.47 10.72 -1.00
CA ARG A 201 6.64 9.87 -0.78
C ARG A 201 6.33 8.66 0.06
N VAL A 202 5.45 8.84 1.06
CA VAL A 202 4.92 7.74 1.84
C VAL A 202 3.72 7.17 1.07
N ARG A 203 3.99 6.23 0.15
CA ARG A 203 2.96 5.67 -0.72
C ARG A 203 2.35 4.42 -0.11
N PHE A 204 1.05 4.48 0.15
CA PHE A 204 0.23 3.33 0.45
C PHE A 204 -0.52 2.92 -0.82
N HIS A 205 0.09 2.04 -1.62
CA HIS A 205 -0.40 1.71 -2.97
C HIS A 205 -1.86 1.28 -3.03
N ARG A 206 -2.36 0.57 -2.00
CA ARG A 206 -3.78 0.16 -1.93
C ARG A 206 -4.72 1.35 -1.85
N GLY A 207 -4.38 2.35 -1.05
CA GLY A 207 -5.13 3.59 -0.94
C GLY A 207 -5.04 4.43 -2.20
N LEU A 208 -3.85 4.58 -2.78
CA LEU A 208 -3.65 5.35 -4.01
C LEU A 208 -4.46 4.76 -5.18
N ARG A 209 -4.47 3.43 -5.33
CA ARG A 209 -5.28 2.75 -6.35
C ARG A 209 -6.79 3.02 -6.17
N ALA A 210 -7.25 3.00 -4.92
CA ALA A 210 -8.65 3.33 -4.63
C ALA A 210 -8.96 4.82 -4.91
N TYR A 211 -8.02 5.71 -4.58
CA TYR A 211 -8.18 7.16 -4.76
C TYR A 211 -8.23 7.60 -6.22
N VAL A 212 -7.56 6.90 -7.14
CA VAL A 212 -7.52 7.26 -8.59
C VAL A 212 -8.90 7.28 -9.22
N GLY A 213 -9.88 6.54 -8.70
CA GLY A 213 -11.28 6.62 -9.09
C GLY A 213 -11.65 6.04 -10.46
N PHE A 214 -10.73 5.39 -11.18
CA PHE A 214 -11.02 4.70 -12.44
C PHE A 214 -11.89 3.45 -12.22
N ARG A 215 -12.37 2.83 -13.32
CA ARG A 215 -13.18 1.61 -13.25
C ARG A 215 -12.40 0.47 -12.60
N GLN A 216 -12.79 0.10 -11.38
CA GLN A 216 -12.16 -0.93 -10.56
C GLN A 216 -13.04 -2.18 -10.50
N VAL A 217 -12.42 -3.35 -10.59
CA VAL A 217 -13.10 -4.65 -10.55
C VAL A 217 -12.40 -5.56 -9.56
N LEU A 218 -13.18 -6.30 -8.77
CA LEU A 218 -12.67 -7.33 -7.87
C LEU A 218 -12.64 -8.68 -8.59
N LEU A 219 -11.53 -9.38 -8.50
CA LEU A 219 -11.35 -10.74 -8.99
C LEU A 219 -11.10 -11.67 -7.82
N PRO A 220 -12.11 -12.42 -7.35
CA PRO A 220 -11.94 -13.33 -6.23
C PRO A 220 -11.10 -14.54 -6.61
N TYR A 221 -10.18 -14.97 -5.71
CA TYR A 221 -9.38 -16.15 -5.88
C TYR A 221 -9.16 -16.88 -4.55
N ASP A 222 -8.93 -18.20 -4.62
CA ASP A 222 -8.54 -18.99 -3.46
C ASP A 222 -7.01 -18.93 -3.31
N ARG A 223 -6.54 -18.39 -2.18
CA ARG A 223 -5.12 -18.29 -1.88
C ARG A 223 -4.58 -19.65 -1.41
N PRO A 224 -3.60 -20.26 -2.11
CA PRO A 224 -2.94 -21.47 -1.65
C PRO A 224 -2.20 -21.21 -0.32
N ALA A 225 -2.05 -22.28 0.48
CA ALA A 225 -1.24 -22.20 1.69
C ALA A 225 0.24 -21.97 1.33
N ARG A 226 0.95 -21.19 2.14
CA ARG A 226 2.38 -20.94 1.94
C ARG A 226 3.15 -22.26 1.88
N PRO A 227 3.95 -22.54 0.82
CA PRO A 227 4.76 -23.75 0.76
C PRO A 227 5.86 -23.77 1.84
N ALA A 228 6.44 -22.62 2.19
CA ALA A 228 7.49 -22.47 3.19
C ALA A 228 7.45 -21.09 3.86
N GLY A 229 7.83 -21.01 5.15
CA GLY A 229 8.03 -19.75 5.89
C GLY A 229 6.99 -19.48 6.97
N ARG A 230 7.41 -18.81 8.07
CA ARG A 230 6.53 -18.30 9.13
C ARG A 230 6.08 -16.88 8.81
N SER A 231 4.83 -16.54 9.10
CA SER A 231 4.33 -15.17 9.00
C SER A 231 5.22 -14.22 9.83
N LYS A 232 5.91 -13.30 9.15
CA LYS A 232 6.80 -12.29 9.78
C LYS A 232 6.02 -11.11 10.39
N TYR A 233 4.67 -11.11 10.30
CA TYR A 233 3.84 -10.00 10.79
C TYR A 233 3.33 -10.26 12.20
N GLY A 234 3.98 -9.63 13.18
CA GLY A 234 3.46 -9.53 14.55
C GLY A 234 2.32 -8.51 14.67
N LEU A 235 1.52 -8.62 15.74
CA LEU A 235 0.36 -7.75 16.01
C LEU A 235 0.73 -6.26 15.98
N ILE A 236 1.91 -5.90 16.46
CA ILE A 236 2.44 -4.52 16.50
C ILE A 236 2.64 -3.96 15.08
N LYS A 237 3.14 -4.79 14.13
CA LYS A 237 3.31 -4.36 12.73
C LYS A 237 1.94 -4.13 12.05
N LEU A 238 0.95 -4.97 12.35
CA LEU A 238 -0.42 -4.79 11.85
C LEU A 238 -1.06 -3.51 12.39
N MET A 239 -0.90 -3.21 13.69
CA MET A 239 -1.39 -1.98 14.28
C MET A 239 -0.70 -0.74 13.67
N ARG A 240 0.61 -0.79 13.47
CA ARG A 240 1.34 0.32 12.83
C ARG A 240 0.84 0.55 11.40
N LEU A 241 0.68 -0.51 10.61
CA LEU A 241 0.14 -0.40 9.24
C LEU A 241 -1.27 0.19 9.22
N ALA A 242 -2.11 -0.19 10.20
CA ALA A 242 -3.45 0.35 10.35
C ALA A 242 -3.45 1.84 10.70
N VAL A 243 -2.58 2.26 11.62
CA VAL A 243 -2.41 3.67 12.02
C VAL A 243 -1.86 4.48 10.84
N ASP A 244 -0.81 4.01 10.17
CA ASP A 244 -0.23 4.69 9.00
C ASP A 244 -1.27 4.86 7.89
N GLY A 245 -2.09 3.82 7.61
CA GLY A 245 -3.19 3.90 6.64
C GLY A 245 -4.29 4.88 7.06
N LEU A 246 -4.69 4.87 8.35
CA LEU A 246 -5.73 5.76 8.85
C LEU A 246 -5.30 7.24 8.79
N ILE A 247 -4.07 7.53 9.20
CA ILE A 247 -3.55 8.91 9.22
C ILE A 247 -3.28 9.42 7.81
N SER A 248 -2.87 8.54 6.87
CA SER A 248 -2.60 8.94 5.48
C SER A 248 -3.86 9.28 4.69
N PHE A 249 -5.01 8.66 5.01
CA PHE A 249 -6.26 8.79 4.24
C PHE A 249 -7.45 9.28 5.05
N SER A 250 -7.22 9.84 6.26
CA SER A 250 -8.31 10.35 7.10
C SER A 250 -7.86 11.53 7.93
N SER A 251 -8.63 12.60 7.90
CA SER A 251 -8.50 13.75 8.80
C SER A 251 -9.25 13.56 10.12
N LEU A 252 -9.98 12.45 10.26
CA LEU A 252 -10.90 12.21 11.38
C LEU A 252 -10.21 12.11 12.75
N PRO A 253 -9.01 11.47 12.90
CA PRO A 253 -8.32 11.49 14.19
C PRO A 253 -8.05 12.91 14.69
N LEU A 254 -7.74 13.84 13.76
CA LEU A 254 -7.51 15.24 14.09
C LEU A 254 -8.81 15.93 14.50
N ARG A 255 -9.92 15.66 13.79
CA ARG A 255 -11.26 16.19 14.14
C ARG A 255 -11.74 15.67 15.50
N LEU A 256 -11.47 14.40 15.83
CA LEU A 256 -11.79 13.83 17.15
C LEU A 256 -11.01 14.52 18.27
N VAL A 257 -9.73 14.84 18.05
CA VAL A 257 -8.95 15.63 19.02
C VAL A 257 -9.61 16.99 19.27
N THR A 258 -10.02 17.69 18.22
CA THR A 258 -10.70 18.98 18.33
C THR A 258 -12.03 18.87 19.08
N LEU A 259 -12.81 17.83 18.77
CA LEU A 259 -14.10 17.57 19.44
C LEU A 259 -13.91 17.26 20.93
N LEU A 260 -12.96 16.38 21.27
CA LEU A 260 -12.65 16.04 22.67
C LEU A 260 -12.10 17.24 23.44
N GLY A 261 -11.27 18.08 22.79
CA GLY A 261 -10.81 19.33 23.35
C GLY A 261 -11.96 20.30 23.66
N GLY A 262 -12.91 20.45 22.72
CA GLY A 262 -14.11 21.26 22.91
C GLY A 262 -15.02 20.74 24.04
N LEU A 263 -15.21 19.41 24.10
CA LEU A 263 -15.97 18.79 25.17
C LEU A 263 -15.29 19.00 26.54
N ASN A 264 -13.97 18.81 26.61
CA ASN A 264 -13.19 19.05 27.83
C ASN A 264 -13.29 20.52 28.28
N LEU A 265 -13.22 21.48 27.34
CA LEU A 265 -13.42 22.90 27.64
C LEU A 265 -14.82 23.18 28.19
N ALA A 266 -15.86 22.62 27.57
CA ALA A 266 -17.25 22.80 28.05
C ALA A 266 -17.46 22.25 29.48
N VAL A 267 -16.91 21.06 29.78
CA VAL A 267 -16.95 20.47 31.12
C VAL A 267 -16.17 21.33 32.10
N SER A 268 -14.99 21.84 31.75
CA SER A 268 -14.18 22.69 32.59
C SER A 268 -14.89 24.01 32.91
N LEU A 269 -15.51 24.65 31.91
CA LEU A 269 -16.31 25.86 32.13
C LEU A 269 -17.51 25.60 33.03
N GLY A 270 -18.20 24.49 32.83
CA GLY A 270 -19.32 24.08 33.70
C GLY A 270 -18.89 23.89 35.18
N LEU A 271 -17.75 23.26 35.39
CA LEU A 271 -17.17 23.08 36.72
C LEU A 271 -16.74 24.41 37.35
N ILE A 272 -16.16 25.32 36.60
CA ILE A 272 -15.79 26.66 37.08
C ILE A 272 -17.04 27.41 37.52
N VAL A 273 -18.09 27.43 36.69
CA VAL A 273 -19.36 28.09 37.04
C VAL A 273 -19.97 27.47 38.27
N TRP A 274 -19.95 26.14 38.39
CA TRP A 274 -20.46 25.44 39.56
C TRP A 274 -19.70 25.80 40.85
N VAL A 275 -18.35 25.82 40.81
CA VAL A 275 -17.50 26.19 41.95
C VAL A 275 -17.74 27.65 42.40
N LEU A 276 -17.84 28.58 41.43
CA LEU A 276 -18.11 29.99 41.73
C LEU A 276 -19.50 30.18 42.36
N ALA A 277 -20.51 29.49 41.83
CA ALA A 277 -21.87 29.54 42.39
C ALA A 277 -21.92 28.96 43.83
N ASP A 278 -21.24 27.84 44.07
CA ASP A 278 -21.17 27.23 45.42
C ASP A 278 -20.44 28.13 46.42
N ALA A 279 -19.36 28.80 46.01
CA ALA A 279 -18.65 29.77 46.80
C ALA A 279 -19.51 31.01 47.12
N TRP A 280 -20.35 31.47 46.17
CA TRP A 280 -21.22 32.64 46.35
C TRP A 280 -22.38 32.35 47.29
N ILE A 281 -22.87 31.10 47.35
CA ILE A 281 -23.93 30.65 48.28
C ILE A 281 -23.37 30.43 49.71
N GLY A 282 -22.09 30.61 49.96
CA GLY A 282 -21.46 30.54 51.28
C GLY A 282 -21.27 29.13 51.83
N ARG A 283 -21.30 28.12 50.95
CA ARG A 283 -20.93 26.74 51.31
C ARG A 283 -19.40 26.64 51.43
N THR A 284 -18.93 26.06 52.52
CA THR A 284 -17.52 25.84 52.76
C THR A 284 -16.93 24.98 51.62
N ALA A 285 -15.83 25.44 51.07
CA ALA A 285 -15.13 24.76 49.98
C ALA A 285 -15.04 23.24 50.23
N PRO A 286 -15.46 22.44 49.26
CA PRO A 286 -15.46 20.98 49.41
C PRO A 286 -14.07 20.49 49.76
N ARG A 287 -13.97 19.48 50.63
CA ARG A 287 -12.78 18.69 50.91
C ARG A 287 -12.41 17.89 49.62
N GLY A 288 -11.94 18.59 48.58
CA GLY A 288 -11.89 18.09 47.19
C GLY A 288 -10.53 18.01 46.57
N TRP A 289 -9.44 17.94 47.38
CA TRP A 289 -8.10 17.84 46.79
C TRP A 289 -7.95 16.64 45.84
N ALA A 290 -8.52 15.48 46.22
CA ALA A 290 -8.45 14.28 45.39
C ALA A 290 -9.24 14.41 44.07
N SER A 291 -10.40 15.07 44.07
CA SER A 291 -11.20 15.32 42.87
C SER A 291 -10.51 16.33 41.94
N LEU A 292 -9.89 17.39 42.50
CA LEU A 292 -9.13 18.35 41.74
C LEU A 292 -7.91 17.69 41.09
N ALA A 293 -7.13 16.89 41.82
CA ALA A 293 -5.99 16.18 41.32
C ALA A 293 -6.41 15.20 40.20
N SER A 294 -7.51 14.47 40.38
CA SER A 294 -8.03 13.55 39.33
C SER A 294 -8.45 14.31 38.07
N LEU A 295 -9.11 15.47 38.20
CA LEU A 295 -9.51 16.29 37.05
C LEU A 295 -8.31 16.84 36.27
N VAL A 296 -7.29 17.32 36.98
CA VAL A 296 -6.06 17.82 36.37
C VAL A 296 -5.32 16.70 35.65
N LEU A 297 -5.18 15.53 36.29
CA LEU A 297 -4.55 14.36 35.64
C LEU A 297 -5.32 13.87 34.42
N PHE A 298 -6.66 13.85 34.50
CA PHE A 298 -7.50 13.48 33.34
C PHE A 298 -7.30 14.47 32.18
N SER A 299 -7.41 15.79 32.46
CA SER A 299 -7.18 16.82 31.44
C SER A 299 -5.78 16.75 30.83
N ALA A 300 -4.75 16.55 31.64
CA ALA A 300 -3.38 16.38 31.20
C ALA A 300 -3.24 15.13 30.30
N SER A 301 -3.89 14.02 30.64
CA SER A 301 -3.87 12.80 29.84
C SER A 301 -4.53 13.01 28.46
N VAL A 302 -5.68 13.69 28.41
CA VAL A 302 -6.35 14.04 27.15
C VAL A 302 -5.44 14.94 26.29
N GLN A 303 -4.78 15.93 26.90
CA GLN A 303 -3.85 16.80 26.18
C GLN A 303 -2.64 16.04 25.63
N MET A 304 -2.08 15.09 26.40
CA MET A 304 -0.95 14.25 25.93
C MET A 304 -1.34 13.38 24.75
N ILE A 305 -2.52 12.77 24.77
CA ILE A 305 -3.04 12.00 23.63
C ILE A 305 -3.24 12.90 22.42
N ALA A 306 -3.80 14.09 22.60
CA ALA A 306 -3.98 15.07 21.53
C ALA A 306 -2.66 15.47 20.88
N LEU A 307 -1.65 15.80 21.70
CA LEU A 307 -0.31 16.11 21.24
C LEU A 307 0.35 14.94 20.52
N GLY A 308 0.14 13.71 20.97
CA GLY A 308 0.62 12.50 20.32
C GLY A 308 0.05 12.34 18.90
N ILE A 309 -1.25 12.56 18.73
CA ILE A 309 -1.91 12.52 17.41
C ILE A 309 -1.38 13.63 16.51
N LEU A 310 -1.29 14.87 17.00
CA LEU A 310 -0.71 15.99 16.27
C LEU A 310 0.74 15.70 15.86
N GLY A 311 1.54 15.12 16.77
CA GLY A 311 2.91 14.71 16.51
C GLY A 311 3.00 13.72 15.34
N GLU A 312 2.06 12.80 15.20
CA GLU A 312 2.06 11.83 14.11
C GLU A 312 1.75 12.48 12.74
N TYR A 313 0.79 13.43 12.68
CA TYR A 313 0.56 14.22 11.45
C TYR A 313 1.78 15.08 11.13
N LEU A 314 2.39 15.72 12.12
CA LEU A 314 3.61 16.51 11.92
C LEU A 314 4.77 15.64 11.42
N ARG A 315 4.89 14.41 11.92
CA ARG A 315 5.87 13.44 11.44
C ARG A 315 5.68 13.15 9.94
N GLN A 316 4.44 12.96 9.48
CA GLN A 316 4.16 12.74 8.06
C GLN A 316 4.52 13.96 7.22
N ILE A 317 4.08 15.16 7.62
CA ILE A 317 4.43 16.43 6.96
C ILE A 317 5.95 16.58 6.89
N PHE A 318 6.67 16.28 7.96
CA PHE A 318 8.13 16.34 8.00
C PHE A 318 8.81 15.37 7.04
N LEU A 319 8.28 14.14 6.88
CA LEU A 319 8.79 13.18 5.90
C LEU A 319 8.59 13.68 4.46
N GLU A 320 7.41 14.23 4.17
CA GLU A 320 7.10 14.81 2.85
C GLU A 320 7.97 16.05 2.56
N THR A 321 8.15 16.94 3.53
CA THR A 321 8.92 18.19 3.38
C THR A 321 10.41 17.93 3.18
N LYS A 322 10.97 16.85 3.77
CA LYS A 322 12.38 16.47 3.58
C LYS A 322 12.73 16.12 2.13
N ARG A 323 11.75 15.75 1.32
CA ARG A 323 11.94 15.40 -0.09
C ARG A 323 13.05 14.35 -0.33
N ARG A 324 13.31 13.44 0.60
CA ARG A 324 14.24 12.31 0.39
C ARG A 324 13.64 11.33 -0.60
N PRO A 325 14.39 10.69 -1.52
CA PRO A 325 13.86 9.67 -2.40
C PRO A 325 13.25 8.51 -1.58
N VAL A 326 12.21 7.88 -2.13
CA VAL A 326 11.51 6.73 -1.50
C VAL A 326 12.50 5.59 -1.23
N ALA A 327 13.38 5.33 -2.20
CA ALA A 327 14.49 4.41 -2.07
C ALA A 327 15.68 4.92 -2.90
N VAL A 328 16.86 4.38 -2.65
CA VAL A 328 18.08 4.61 -3.45
C VAL A 328 18.32 3.38 -4.29
N VAL A 329 18.30 3.53 -5.60
CA VAL A 329 18.62 2.47 -6.56
C VAL A 329 20.14 2.37 -6.70
N ALA A 330 20.70 1.20 -6.40
CA ALA A 330 22.13 0.92 -6.52
C ALA A 330 22.51 0.55 -7.97
N SER A 331 21.66 -0.22 -8.65
CA SER A 331 21.89 -0.64 -10.04
C SER A 331 20.61 -1.05 -10.73
N VAL A 332 20.60 -0.93 -12.06
CA VAL A 332 19.56 -1.48 -12.93
C VAL A 332 20.25 -2.31 -14.01
N ALA A 333 19.76 -3.53 -14.24
CA ALA A 333 20.29 -4.44 -15.25
C ALA A 333 19.15 -5.05 -16.09
N GLY A 334 19.42 -5.54 -17.29
CA GLY A 334 18.47 -6.21 -18.16
C GLY A 334 17.77 -5.29 -19.15
N ARG A 335 16.50 -5.59 -19.48
CA ARG A 335 15.78 -5.00 -20.61
C ARG A 335 15.63 -3.48 -20.52
N LEU A 336 15.08 -2.98 -19.44
CA LEU A 336 14.81 -1.54 -19.29
C LEU A 336 16.08 -0.70 -19.22
N ALA A 337 17.17 -1.25 -18.66
CA ALA A 337 18.47 -0.57 -18.66
C ALA A 337 19.03 -0.36 -20.08
N ARG A 338 18.76 -1.30 -21.00
CA ARG A 338 19.26 -1.26 -22.39
C ARG A 338 18.52 -0.25 -23.28
N THR A 339 17.27 0.10 -22.92
CA THR A 339 16.44 0.99 -23.73
C THR A 339 16.69 2.48 -23.47
N GLY A 340 17.60 2.83 -22.55
CA GLY A 340 18.05 4.22 -22.30
C GLY A 340 16.97 5.17 -21.80
N GLY A 341 15.82 4.65 -21.39
CA GLY A 341 14.63 5.43 -21.06
C GLY A 341 14.25 5.46 -19.57
N ILE A 342 15.20 5.17 -18.67
CA ILE A 342 14.89 5.15 -17.24
C ILE A 342 15.30 6.48 -16.62
N ASP A 343 14.36 7.40 -16.54
CA ASP A 343 14.43 8.50 -15.57
C ASP A 343 13.77 7.99 -14.28
N VAL A 344 14.57 7.41 -13.38
CA VAL A 344 14.06 6.99 -12.05
C VAL A 344 14.03 8.24 -11.18
N PRO A 345 12.86 8.77 -10.79
CA PRO A 345 12.78 9.94 -9.95
C PRO A 345 13.58 9.76 -8.66
N GLY A 346 14.65 10.51 -8.49
CA GLY A 346 15.51 10.47 -7.30
C GLY A 346 16.68 9.47 -7.35
N THR A 347 17.01 8.89 -8.50
CA THR A 347 18.29 8.21 -8.68
C THR A 347 19.41 9.23 -8.74
N PHE A 348 20.39 9.07 -7.85
CA PHE A 348 21.69 9.64 -8.10
C PHE A 348 22.25 8.95 -9.31
N ALA A 349 22.76 9.76 -10.29
CA ALA A 349 23.47 9.28 -11.45
C ALA A 349 24.42 8.12 -11.08
N GLU A 350 24.56 7.15 -11.96
CA GLU A 350 25.48 6.03 -11.85
C GLU A 350 26.75 6.44 -11.08
N VAL A 351 26.94 5.84 -9.91
CA VAL A 351 28.26 5.88 -9.28
C VAL A 351 29.17 5.08 -10.21
N PRO A 352 30.14 5.71 -10.89
CA PRO A 352 31.02 4.98 -11.79
C PRO A 352 31.70 3.88 -10.97
N ARG A 353 31.55 2.62 -11.40
CA ARG A 353 32.30 1.51 -10.83
C ARG A 353 33.79 1.90 -10.88
N LYS A 354 34.41 2.03 -9.73
CA LYS A 354 35.87 2.00 -9.66
C LYS A 354 36.30 0.69 -10.30
N GLU A 355 36.85 0.78 -11.49
CA GLU A 355 37.61 -0.31 -12.05
C GLU A 355 38.64 -0.69 -10.98
N SER A 356 38.57 -1.95 -10.55
CA SER A 356 39.59 -2.53 -9.70
C SER A 356 40.92 -2.47 -10.49
N ALA A 357 41.75 -1.50 -10.20
CA ALA A 357 43.11 -1.48 -10.65
C ALA A 357 43.77 -2.78 -10.18
N ARG A 358 44.29 -3.54 -11.17
CA ARG A 358 45.16 -4.71 -11.01
C ARG A 358 46.46 -4.33 -10.27
#